data_d8b225b2e9ea25bc9d691ea9d5931f84
#
_entry.id   d8b225b2e9ea25bc9d691ea9d5931f84
#
_cell.length_a   1.000
_cell.length_b   1.000
_cell.length_c   1.000
_cell.angle_alpha   90.00
_cell.angle_beta   90.00
_cell.angle_gamma   90.00
#
_symmetry.space_group_name_H-M   'P 1'
#
loop_
_entity.id
_entity.type
_entity.pdbx_description
1 polymer ?
#
loop_
_entity_poly.entity_id
_entity_poly.type
_entity_poly.pdbx_seq_one_letter_code
_entity_poly.pdbx_strand_id
1 'polypeptide(L)'
;MIRQKKTHFKKKGAIRPGLVITSLLLAVSIGVTGTAVYFKDIVNLYLAADRTRVSEEEMEKTAQESQLLSHRIQAEGSVLLKNSKDTLPLSDSVRQVNVFGWASTQWLGGGSGSGRITDVKTDFLAALRDAGISYNEELIGMYREFQPKRPYSDTLNSWPQESCRLYEPHISDREYYTEELLDHARDYSDTAIAVIGRFAGESNDCPKVQYKQTKKGGEITEDPNRTYLDLSEEEEDLLRYLGVSYKNVILVLNTGNVMALGAIERLSGIDACLYAGLTGESGARALPEILWGRVSPSGRTTDTWAYDFSTAASYANAGGEGVGRYTNAETLYPADGTKCGNLGENFAYDQVSYIDYAEGIYVGYRWYETADAQHFWDGVENRYGRGYDGVVQYPFGYGLSYTEFQWELLEAPKEQTVPDPFGEISVMVRVTNTGKRAGQDVIQLYVSSPYTPGGIE
;
A
#
# COMPACT_ATOMS: atom_id res chain seq x y z
N MET A 1 72.04 41.30 -72.63
CA MET A 1 72.17 40.10 -71.75
C MET A 1 71.09 40.12 -70.73
N ILE A 2 70.04 39.37 -70.96
CA ILE A 2 68.84 39.32 -70.08
C ILE A 2 68.87 37.94 -69.42
N ARG A 3 69.05 37.89 -68.09
CA ARG A 3 69.05 36.67 -67.27
C ARG A 3 67.58 36.32 -66.88
N GLN A 4 67.09 35.24 -67.43
CA GLN A 4 65.76 34.69 -67.06
C GLN A 4 65.89 33.98 -65.66
N LYS A 5 65.14 34.40 -64.71
CA LYS A 5 64.88 33.70 -63.42
C LYS A 5 63.96 32.53 -63.67
N LYS A 6 64.42 31.29 -63.42
CA LYS A 6 63.56 30.09 -63.35
C LYS A 6 62.85 30.05 -62.03
N THR A 7 61.55 30.16 -62.01
CA THR A 7 60.64 29.92 -60.87
C THR A 7 60.44 28.42 -60.69
N HIS A 8 60.90 27.87 -59.57
CA HIS A 8 60.61 26.51 -59.18
C HIS A 8 59.18 26.42 -58.63
N PHE A 9 58.25 25.82 -59.34
CA PHE A 9 56.97 25.38 -58.81
C PHE A 9 57.20 24.14 -57.90
N LYS A 10 57.00 24.29 -56.57
CA LYS A 10 56.91 23.15 -55.68
C LYS A 10 55.72 22.31 -56.09
N LYS A 11 55.91 21.06 -56.51
CA LYS A 11 54.87 20.07 -56.69
C LYS A 11 54.15 19.87 -55.36
N LYS A 12 52.85 20.23 -55.30
CA LYS A 12 51.96 19.82 -54.19
C LYS A 12 51.99 18.28 -54.14
N GLY A 13 52.42 17.72 -53.00
CA GLY A 13 52.47 16.28 -52.79
C GLY A 13 51.06 15.70 -52.97
N ALA A 14 50.93 14.76 -53.87
CA ALA A 14 49.66 14.03 -54.04
C ALA A 14 49.40 13.25 -52.75
N ILE A 15 48.22 13.51 -52.16
CA ILE A 15 47.76 12.76 -50.98
C ILE A 15 47.69 11.29 -51.40
N ARG A 16 48.39 10.42 -50.72
CA ARG A 16 48.40 8.98 -51.01
C ARG A 16 47.01 8.42 -50.74
N PRO A 17 46.28 7.81 -51.72
CA PRO A 17 44.92 7.32 -51.54
C PRO A 17 44.76 6.38 -50.33
N GLY A 18 45.80 5.57 -50.04
CA GLY A 18 45.80 4.68 -48.89
C GLY A 18 45.73 5.41 -47.54
N LEU A 19 46.37 6.61 -47.45
CA LEU A 19 46.32 7.39 -46.19
C LEU A 19 44.93 7.96 -45.93
N VAL A 20 44.20 8.36 -46.98
CA VAL A 20 42.82 8.84 -46.89
C VAL A 20 41.88 7.71 -46.43
N ILE A 21 42.03 6.54 -47.06
CA ILE A 21 41.22 5.35 -46.71
C ILE A 21 41.47 4.93 -45.25
N THR A 22 42.73 4.88 -44.82
CA THR A 22 43.07 4.51 -43.47
C THR A 22 42.53 5.50 -42.42
N SER A 23 42.62 6.81 -42.72
CA SER A 23 42.08 7.86 -41.85
C SER A 23 40.54 7.79 -41.73
N LEU A 24 39.87 7.46 -42.86
CA LEU A 24 38.41 7.29 -42.88
C LEU A 24 37.95 6.07 -42.05
N LEU A 25 38.66 4.95 -42.23
CA LEU A 25 38.41 3.73 -41.44
C LEU A 25 38.65 3.96 -39.92
N LEU A 26 39.71 4.72 -39.59
CA LEU A 26 39.96 5.08 -38.20
C LEU A 26 38.88 5.98 -37.61
N ALA A 27 38.42 6.97 -38.37
CA ALA A 27 37.33 7.85 -37.91
C ALA A 27 36.01 7.07 -37.72
N VAL A 28 35.69 6.16 -38.62
CA VAL A 28 34.53 5.27 -38.50
C VAL A 28 34.68 4.37 -37.24
N SER A 29 35.82 3.76 -37.06
CA SER A 29 36.10 2.91 -35.87
C SER A 29 35.96 3.67 -34.58
N ILE A 30 36.51 4.89 -34.49
CA ILE A 30 36.36 5.74 -33.30
C ILE A 30 34.89 6.11 -33.05
N GLY A 31 34.14 6.44 -34.13
CA GLY A 31 32.72 6.76 -34.05
C GLY A 31 31.89 5.57 -33.53
N VAL A 32 32.11 4.38 -34.10
CA VAL A 32 31.41 3.16 -33.65
C VAL A 32 31.77 2.80 -32.22
N THR A 33 33.05 2.88 -31.84
CA THR A 33 33.48 2.59 -30.46
C THR A 33 32.92 3.61 -29.48
N GLY A 34 32.94 4.90 -29.83
CA GLY A 34 32.36 5.95 -28.98
C GLY A 34 30.86 5.75 -28.77
N THR A 35 30.12 5.39 -29.82
CA THR A 35 28.70 5.07 -29.72
C THR A 35 28.47 3.83 -28.87
N ALA A 36 29.24 2.77 -29.07
CA ALA A 36 29.13 1.54 -28.27
C ALA A 36 29.45 1.77 -26.78
N VAL A 37 30.43 2.65 -26.45
CA VAL A 37 30.73 3.02 -25.09
C VAL A 37 29.64 3.88 -24.47
N TYR A 38 29.09 4.83 -25.22
CA TYR A 38 27.99 5.68 -24.75
C TYR A 38 26.72 4.87 -24.44
N PHE A 39 26.40 3.91 -25.29
CA PHE A 39 25.24 3.03 -25.14
C PHE A 39 25.61 1.68 -24.50
N LYS A 40 26.72 1.57 -23.81
CA LYS A 40 27.27 0.30 -23.32
C LYS A 40 26.24 -0.47 -22.44
N ASP A 41 25.45 0.24 -21.60
CA ASP A 41 24.49 -0.39 -20.74
C ASP A 41 23.28 -0.94 -21.52
N ILE A 42 22.86 -0.23 -22.56
CA ILE A 42 21.83 -0.70 -23.48
C ILE A 42 22.35 -1.87 -24.33
N VAL A 43 23.60 -1.74 -24.84
CA VAL A 43 24.25 -2.81 -25.61
C VAL A 43 24.43 -4.07 -24.75
N ASN A 44 24.85 -3.93 -23.49
CA ASN A 44 24.94 -5.04 -22.55
C ASN A 44 23.58 -5.64 -22.23
N LEU A 45 22.53 -4.83 -22.11
CA LEU A 45 21.18 -5.31 -21.86
C LEU A 45 20.66 -6.20 -23.00
N TYR A 46 20.95 -5.85 -24.25
CA TYR A 46 20.40 -6.54 -25.43
C TYR A 46 21.34 -7.52 -26.10
N LEU A 47 22.65 -7.29 -26.04
CA LEU A 47 23.67 -8.07 -26.74
C LEU A 47 24.60 -8.86 -25.81
N ALA A 48 24.50 -8.69 -24.48
CA ALA A 48 25.26 -9.51 -23.55
C ALA A 48 24.91 -10.98 -23.77
N ALA A 49 25.79 -11.67 -24.45
CA ALA A 49 25.65 -13.06 -24.82
C ALA A 49 25.66 -14.01 -23.59
N ASP A 50 26.07 -13.52 -22.44
CA ASP A 50 25.98 -14.19 -21.15
C ASP A 50 24.65 -13.88 -20.42
N ARG A 51 23.54 -14.07 -21.10
CA ARG A 51 22.37 -14.53 -20.37
C ARG A 51 22.71 -15.97 -19.98
N THR A 52 23.30 -16.11 -18.82
CA THR A 52 23.36 -17.39 -18.13
C THR A 52 21.94 -17.91 -18.19
N ARG A 53 21.68 -18.93 -19.03
CA ARG A 53 20.37 -19.57 -19.03
C ARG A 53 20.28 -20.25 -17.69
N VAL A 54 19.62 -19.58 -16.75
CA VAL A 54 19.25 -20.19 -15.49
C VAL A 54 18.48 -21.46 -15.85
N SER A 55 18.87 -22.58 -15.30
CA SER A 55 18.18 -23.84 -15.54
C SER A 55 16.74 -23.76 -15.04
N GLU A 56 15.82 -24.52 -15.63
CA GLU A 56 14.43 -24.59 -15.15
C GLU A 56 14.39 -24.97 -13.67
N GLU A 57 15.29 -25.87 -13.23
CA GLU A 57 15.42 -26.30 -11.83
C GLU A 57 15.82 -25.12 -10.90
N GLU A 58 16.78 -24.29 -11.31
CA GLU A 58 17.17 -23.11 -10.54
C GLU A 58 16.08 -22.04 -10.51
N MET A 59 15.34 -21.86 -11.60
CA MET A 59 14.17 -20.96 -11.64
C MET A 59 13.08 -21.44 -10.70
N GLU A 60 12.76 -22.74 -10.73
CA GLU A 60 11.75 -23.32 -9.85
C GLU A 60 12.15 -23.23 -8.37
N LYS A 61 13.41 -23.54 -8.05
CA LYS A 61 13.95 -23.38 -6.70
C LYS A 61 13.85 -21.94 -6.21
N THR A 62 14.27 -20.97 -7.02
CA THR A 62 14.19 -19.56 -6.68
C THR A 62 12.75 -19.09 -6.50
N ALA A 63 11.82 -19.58 -7.32
CA ALA A 63 10.40 -19.29 -7.18
C ALA A 63 9.84 -19.85 -5.86
N GLN A 64 10.22 -21.06 -5.46
CA GLN A 64 9.83 -21.67 -4.18
C GLN A 64 10.40 -20.87 -2.99
N GLU A 65 11.69 -20.50 -3.04
CA GLU A 65 12.33 -19.67 -2.01
C GLU A 65 11.63 -18.31 -1.88
N SER A 66 11.27 -17.69 -2.99
CA SER A 66 10.52 -16.42 -3.02
C SER A 66 9.12 -16.56 -2.41
N GLN A 67 8.43 -17.66 -2.67
CA GLN A 67 7.12 -17.92 -2.06
C GLN A 67 7.23 -18.12 -0.54
N LEU A 68 8.24 -18.86 -0.07
CA LEU A 68 8.50 -19.03 1.35
C LEU A 68 8.84 -17.71 2.04
N LEU A 69 9.64 -16.86 1.38
CA LEU A 69 9.95 -15.53 1.88
C LEU A 69 8.71 -14.64 1.93
N SER A 70 7.90 -14.63 0.88
CA SER A 70 6.62 -13.90 0.84
C SER A 70 5.67 -14.34 1.97
N HIS A 71 5.58 -15.65 2.21
CA HIS A 71 4.83 -16.21 3.32
C HIS A 71 5.34 -15.69 4.69
N ARG A 72 6.66 -15.71 4.91
CA ARG A 72 7.25 -15.20 6.15
C ARG A 72 7.02 -13.68 6.33
N ILE A 73 7.20 -12.89 5.27
CA ILE A 73 6.93 -11.46 5.29
C ILE A 73 5.47 -11.19 5.71
N GLN A 74 4.53 -11.95 5.16
CA GLN A 74 3.12 -11.82 5.51
C GLN A 74 2.84 -12.24 6.94
N ALA A 75 3.43 -13.35 7.40
CA ALA A 75 3.27 -13.86 8.76
C ALA A 75 3.79 -12.86 9.81
N GLU A 76 4.93 -12.23 9.53
CA GLU A 76 5.56 -11.25 10.42
C GLU A 76 4.97 -9.84 10.27
N GLY A 77 4.47 -9.48 9.07
CA GLY A 77 3.99 -8.14 8.77
C GLY A 77 2.49 -7.90 9.03
N SER A 78 1.69 -8.95 9.18
CA SER A 78 0.27 -8.78 9.52
C SER A 78 0.11 -8.17 10.91
N VAL A 79 -0.79 -7.18 11.03
CA VAL A 79 -1.00 -6.43 12.27
C VAL A 79 -2.32 -6.82 12.92
N LEU A 80 -2.26 -7.32 14.14
CA LEU A 80 -3.46 -7.54 14.96
C LEU A 80 -3.85 -6.23 15.61
N LEU A 81 -4.92 -5.59 15.08
CA LEU A 81 -5.40 -4.28 15.54
C LEU A 81 -6.32 -4.38 16.76
N LYS A 82 -7.09 -5.46 16.85
CA LYS A 82 -8.04 -5.70 17.94
C LYS A 82 -8.11 -7.19 18.27
N ASN A 83 -8.18 -7.54 19.54
CA ASN A 83 -8.42 -8.90 19.99
C ASN A 83 -9.09 -8.87 21.36
N SER A 84 -10.40 -8.71 21.37
CA SER A 84 -11.20 -8.70 22.60
C SER A 84 -11.57 -10.13 22.99
N LYS A 85 -11.68 -10.39 24.29
CA LYS A 85 -12.09 -11.69 24.84
C LYS A 85 -11.21 -12.87 24.40
N ASP A 86 -9.99 -12.62 24.00
CA ASP A 86 -9.08 -13.66 23.47
C ASP A 86 -9.71 -14.47 22.31
N THR A 87 -10.47 -13.81 21.44
CA THR A 87 -11.15 -14.45 20.29
C THR A 87 -10.15 -15.08 19.34
N LEU A 88 -9.03 -14.45 19.12
CA LEU A 88 -7.89 -15.01 18.42
C LEU A 88 -6.79 -15.41 19.41
N PRO A 89 -6.08 -16.51 19.16
CA PRO A 89 -6.25 -17.42 18.03
C PRO A 89 -7.48 -18.31 18.18
N LEU A 90 -8.10 -18.64 17.04
CA LEU A 90 -9.20 -19.60 16.99
C LEU A 90 -8.73 -20.98 17.48
N SER A 91 -9.64 -21.71 18.13
CA SER A 91 -9.39 -23.08 18.53
C SER A 91 -9.19 -23.99 17.33
N ASP A 92 -8.30 -25.00 17.46
CA ASP A 92 -8.14 -26.05 16.45
C ASP A 92 -9.41 -26.86 16.17
N SER A 93 -10.41 -26.78 17.05
CA SER A 93 -11.74 -27.39 16.82
C SER A 93 -12.59 -26.62 15.80
N VAL A 94 -12.28 -25.35 15.55
CA VAL A 94 -12.97 -24.55 14.51
C VAL A 94 -12.42 -24.97 13.16
N ARG A 95 -13.19 -25.78 12.42
CA ARG A 95 -12.81 -26.29 11.09
C ARG A 95 -13.73 -25.76 9.98
N GLN A 96 -14.76 -25.04 10.35
CA GLN A 96 -15.73 -24.42 9.45
C GLN A 96 -15.93 -22.97 9.84
N VAL A 97 -15.97 -22.09 8.85
CA VAL A 97 -16.20 -20.66 9.04
C VAL A 97 -17.12 -20.11 7.97
N ASN A 98 -17.89 -19.07 8.31
CA ASN A 98 -18.55 -18.27 7.32
C ASN A 98 -17.61 -17.12 6.90
N VAL A 99 -17.41 -16.92 5.61
CA VAL A 99 -16.62 -15.80 5.09
C VAL A 99 -17.58 -14.82 4.41
N PHE A 100 -17.68 -13.65 4.98
CA PHE A 100 -18.53 -12.55 4.52
C PHE A 100 -17.70 -11.44 3.88
N GLY A 101 -18.38 -10.59 3.13
CA GLY A 101 -17.80 -9.45 2.41
C GLY A 101 -17.38 -9.82 0.99
N TRP A 102 -17.88 -9.06 0.02
CA TRP A 102 -17.55 -9.27 -1.40
C TRP A 102 -16.03 -9.28 -1.66
N ALA A 103 -15.27 -8.49 -0.91
CA ALA A 103 -13.81 -8.43 -1.03
C ALA A 103 -13.14 -9.80 -0.83
N SER A 104 -13.78 -10.74 -0.14
CA SER A 104 -13.27 -12.10 0.03
C SER A 104 -13.12 -12.87 -1.29
N THR A 105 -13.96 -12.55 -2.29
CA THR A 105 -13.93 -13.14 -3.63
C THR A 105 -13.05 -12.36 -4.62
N GLN A 106 -12.59 -11.17 -4.22
CA GLN A 106 -11.78 -10.26 -5.02
C GLN A 106 -10.53 -9.82 -4.24
N TRP A 107 -9.81 -10.82 -3.75
CA TRP A 107 -8.63 -10.64 -2.91
C TRP A 107 -7.54 -9.81 -3.59
N LEU A 108 -6.97 -8.87 -2.86
CA LEU A 108 -5.96 -7.94 -3.36
C LEU A 108 -4.56 -8.45 -3.00
N GLY A 109 -3.82 -8.90 -3.99
CA GLY A 109 -2.39 -9.18 -3.86
C GLY A 109 -1.53 -7.93 -3.96
N GLY A 110 -1.98 -6.93 -4.71
CA GLY A 110 -1.26 -5.68 -4.95
C GLY A 110 -2.20 -4.54 -5.32
N GLY A 111 -1.63 -3.35 -5.52
CA GLY A 111 -2.34 -2.16 -5.96
C GLY A 111 -2.30 -1.97 -7.47
N SER A 112 -2.41 -0.71 -7.92
CA SER A 112 -2.28 -0.31 -9.33
C SER A 112 -0.84 0.06 -9.69
N GLY A 113 -0.61 0.33 -10.97
CA GLY A 113 0.67 0.78 -11.51
C GLY A 113 1.79 -0.25 -11.31
N SER A 114 2.94 0.21 -10.88
CA SER A 114 4.12 -0.63 -10.64
C SER A 114 3.96 -1.63 -9.49
N GLY A 115 3.02 -1.40 -8.59
CA GLY A 115 2.65 -2.33 -7.51
C GLY A 115 1.60 -3.37 -7.89
N ARG A 116 1.20 -3.44 -9.17
CA ARG A 116 0.16 -4.36 -9.63
C ARG A 116 0.61 -5.82 -9.58
N ILE A 117 -0.22 -6.65 -8.98
CA ILE A 117 -0.14 -8.10 -9.05
C ILE A 117 -1.25 -8.59 -9.99
N THR A 118 -0.87 -9.22 -11.10
CA THR A 118 -1.82 -9.68 -12.13
C THR A 118 -2.34 -11.09 -11.89
N ASP A 119 -1.60 -11.89 -11.13
CA ASP A 119 -1.93 -13.28 -10.83
C ASP A 119 -1.71 -13.56 -9.34
N VAL A 120 -2.82 -13.59 -8.59
CA VAL A 120 -2.83 -14.02 -7.19
C VAL A 120 -2.93 -15.54 -7.18
N LYS A 121 -1.81 -16.21 -6.92
CA LYS A 121 -1.72 -17.68 -6.92
C LYS A 121 -2.45 -18.33 -5.74
N THR A 122 -2.49 -17.61 -4.62
CA THR A 122 -3.20 -18.06 -3.43
C THR A 122 -3.93 -16.88 -2.81
N ASP A 123 -5.24 -16.84 -2.95
CA ASP A 123 -6.12 -15.93 -2.23
C ASP A 123 -6.45 -16.46 -0.83
N PHE A 124 -7.21 -15.69 -0.05
CA PHE A 124 -7.60 -16.08 1.30
C PHE A 124 -8.47 -17.34 1.36
N LEU A 125 -9.39 -17.51 0.42
CA LEU A 125 -10.25 -18.69 0.36
C LEU A 125 -9.46 -19.96 0.01
N ALA A 126 -8.49 -19.86 -0.91
CA ALA A 126 -7.57 -20.94 -1.20
C ALA A 126 -6.69 -21.26 0.01
N ALA A 127 -6.19 -20.24 0.70
CA ALA A 127 -5.36 -20.43 1.91
C ALA A 127 -6.13 -21.16 3.03
N LEU A 128 -7.42 -20.86 3.23
CA LEU A 128 -8.25 -21.57 4.19
C LEU A 128 -8.37 -23.05 3.80
N ARG A 129 -8.68 -23.35 2.54
CA ARG A 129 -8.76 -24.75 2.06
C ARG A 129 -7.44 -25.50 2.22
N ASP A 130 -6.33 -24.87 1.86
CA ASP A 130 -4.98 -25.47 2.00
C ASP A 130 -4.66 -25.76 3.47
N ALA A 131 -5.18 -24.95 4.40
CA ALA A 131 -5.07 -25.17 5.85
C ALA A 131 -6.06 -26.21 6.41
N GLY A 132 -6.90 -26.81 5.59
CA GLY A 132 -7.93 -27.76 5.99
C GLY A 132 -9.13 -27.12 6.71
N ILE A 133 -9.40 -25.86 6.42
CA ILE A 133 -10.56 -25.10 6.93
C ILE A 133 -11.59 -24.96 5.83
N SER A 134 -12.79 -25.43 6.08
CA SER A 134 -13.92 -25.28 5.16
C SER A 134 -14.61 -23.95 5.38
N TYR A 135 -15.11 -23.36 4.32
CA TYR A 135 -15.95 -22.17 4.39
C TYR A 135 -17.29 -22.40 3.68
N ASN A 136 -18.28 -21.58 3.98
CA ASN A 136 -19.60 -21.67 3.39
C ASN A 136 -19.58 -21.27 1.92
N GLU A 137 -19.65 -22.26 1.02
CA GLU A 137 -19.60 -22.05 -0.43
C GLU A 137 -20.87 -21.33 -0.97
N GLU A 138 -22.00 -21.41 -0.27
CA GLU A 138 -23.25 -20.76 -0.68
C GLU A 138 -23.12 -19.24 -0.57
N LEU A 139 -22.55 -18.74 0.54
CA LEU A 139 -22.22 -17.32 0.70
C LEU A 139 -21.23 -16.83 -0.39
N ILE A 140 -20.20 -17.59 -0.65
CA ILE A 140 -19.20 -17.23 -1.67
C ILE A 140 -19.82 -17.26 -3.07
N GLY A 141 -20.73 -18.20 -3.33
CA GLY A 141 -21.52 -18.27 -4.57
C GLY A 141 -22.34 -17.00 -4.79
N MET A 142 -23.05 -16.55 -3.75
CA MET A 142 -23.82 -15.30 -3.80
C MET A 142 -22.96 -14.09 -4.16
N TYR A 143 -21.81 -13.91 -3.50
CA TYR A 143 -20.91 -12.80 -3.81
C TYR A 143 -20.34 -12.84 -5.23
N ARG A 144 -20.00 -14.03 -5.75
CA ARG A 144 -19.54 -14.22 -7.13
C ARG A 144 -20.62 -13.91 -8.17
N GLU A 145 -21.88 -14.21 -7.85
CA GLU A 145 -23.02 -13.88 -8.70
C GLU A 145 -23.35 -12.39 -8.64
N PHE A 146 -23.22 -11.75 -7.48
CA PHE A 146 -23.42 -10.33 -7.28
C PHE A 146 -22.46 -9.51 -8.14
N GLN A 147 -21.15 -9.69 -7.99
CA GLN A 147 -20.14 -9.00 -8.76
C GLN A 147 -18.93 -9.92 -8.99
N PRO A 148 -18.80 -10.50 -10.21
CA PRO A 148 -17.82 -11.55 -10.46
C PRO A 148 -16.37 -11.06 -10.54
N LYS A 149 -16.16 -9.76 -10.81
CA LYS A 149 -14.83 -9.17 -10.95
C LYS A 149 -14.78 -7.75 -10.43
N ARG A 150 -13.67 -7.37 -9.82
CA ARG A 150 -13.35 -5.97 -9.56
C ARG A 150 -13.04 -5.28 -10.89
N PRO A 151 -13.73 -4.20 -11.24
CA PRO A 151 -13.33 -3.38 -12.38
C PRO A 151 -11.92 -2.83 -12.14
N TYR A 152 -11.16 -2.78 -13.20
CA TYR A 152 -9.84 -2.18 -13.19
C TYR A 152 -9.76 -1.22 -14.38
N SER A 153 -9.36 0.01 -14.09
CA SER A 153 -9.13 1.02 -15.11
C SER A 153 -7.65 1.39 -15.12
N ASP A 154 -7.01 1.21 -16.27
CA ASP A 154 -5.65 1.68 -16.52
C ASP A 154 -5.62 3.17 -16.96
N THR A 155 -6.78 3.80 -17.09
CA THR A 155 -6.86 5.17 -17.61
C THR A 155 -6.63 6.18 -16.49
N LEU A 156 -5.55 6.92 -16.61
CA LEU A 156 -5.16 8.03 -15.73
C LEU A 156 -6.22 9.17 -15.64
N ASN A 157 -7.23 9.16 -16.50
CA ASN A 157 -8.10 10.30 -16.77
C ASN A 157 -9.55 10.12 -16.35
N SER A 158 -9.93 8.99 -15.77
CA SER A 158 -11.30 8.79 -15.28
C SER A 158 -11.34 8.92 -13.76
N TRP A 159 -11.87 10.01 -13.28
CA TRP A 159 -12.19 10.20 -11.88
C TRP A 159 -13.71 10.22 -11.69
N PRO A 160 -14.28 9.50 -10.72
CA PRO A 160 -13.60 8.53 -9.84
C PRO A 160 -13.18 7.27 -10.62
N GLN A 161 -12.04 6.70 -10.20
CA GLN A 161 -11.56 5.46 -10.79
C GLN A 161 -12.57 4.32 -10.54
N GLU A 162 -12.87 3.54 -11.58
CA GLU A 162 -13.81 2.41 -11.44
C GLU A 162 -13.37 1.40 -10.38
N SER A 163 -12.05 1.23 -10.23
CA SER A 163 -11.44 0.35 -9.23
C SER A 163 -11.64 0.80 -7.78
N CYS A 164 -11.92 2.10 -7.55
CA CYS A 164 -12.20 2.66 -6.22
C CYS A 164 -13.69 2.62 -5.85
N ARG A 165 -14.54 1.94 -6.60
CA ARG A 165 -15.92 1.70 -6.20
C ARG A 165 -16.00 0.60 -5.15
N LEU A 166 -16.92 0.76 -4.20
CA LEU A 166 -17.21 -0.24 -3.21
C LEU A 166 -18.36 -1.12 -3.69
N TYR A 167 -18.20 -2.41 -3.53
CA TYR A 167 -19.14 -3.44 -3.95
C TYR A 167 -19.50 -4.28 -2.73
N GLU A 168 -20.59 -3.97 -2.09
CA GLU A 168 -21.15 -4.79 -1.02
C GLU A 168 -22.68 -4.69 -1.12
N PRO A 169 -23.43 -5.79 -1.24
CA PRO A 169 -24.88 -5.74 -1.18
C PRO A 169 -25.31 -5.45 0.25
N HIS A 170 -26.38 -4.68 0.42
CA HIS A 170 -26.89 -4.38 1.75
C HIS A 170 -27.45 -5.64 2.42
N ILE A 171 -27.09 -5.89 3.68
CA ILE A 171 -27.47 -7.11 4.42
C ILE A 171 -29.01 -7.32 4.49
N SER A 172 -29.81 -6.27 4.37
CA SER A 172 -31.26 -6.35 4.31
C SER A 172 -31.81 -6.63 2.91
N ASP A 173 -30.98 -6.61 1.87
CA ASP A 173 -31.43 -6.90 0.50
C ASP A 173 -31.62 -8.39 0.31
N ARG A 174 -32.89 -8.79 0.26
CA ARG A 174 -33.32 -10.21 0.17
C ARG A 174 -33.16 -10.80 -1.23
N GLU A 175 -32.71 -10.02 -2.21
CA GLU A 175 -32.25 -10.55 -3.50
C GLU A 175 -30.93 -11.33 -3.34
N TYR A 176 -30.05 -10.88 -2.43
CA TYR A 176 -28.76 -11.49 -2.18
C TYR A 176 -28.73 -12.25 -0.85
N TYR A 177 -29.03 -11.56 0.23
CA TYR A 177 -29.06 -12.14 1.58
C TYR A 177 -30.46 -12.69 1.89
N THR A 178 -30.87 -13.79 1.22
CA THR A 178 -32.11 -14.45 1.53
C THR A 178 -32.13 -14.94 2.98
N GLU A 179 -33.32 -15.08 3.56
CA GLU A 179 -33.44 -15.63 4.93
C GLU A 179 -32.86 -17.05 5.00
N GLU A 180 -33.16 -17.88 3.98
CA GLU A 180 -32.61 -19.24 3.88
C GLU A 180 -31.07 -19.25 3.86
N LEU A 181 -30.43 -18.40 3.06
CA LEU A 181 -28.95 -18.28 3.02
C LEU A 181 -28.38 -17.91 4.39
N LEU A 182 -29.01 -16.93 5.07
CA LEU A 182 -28.55 -16.47 6.38
C LEU A 182 -28.81 -17.52 7.48
N ASP A 183 -29.87 -18.28 7.41
CA ASP A 183 -30.16 -19.41 8.31
C ASP A 183 -29.11 -20.52 8.09
N HIS A 184 -28.89 -20.94 6.86
CA HIS A 184 -27.87 -21.93 6.53
C HIS A 184 -26.46 -21.49 6.99
N ALA A 185 -26.16 -20.21 6.86
CA ALA A 185 -24.88 -19.68 7.33
C ALA A 185 -24.75 -19.78 8.85
N ARG A 186 -25.78 -19.47 9.62
CA ARG A 186 -25.78 -19.61 11.07
C ARG A 186 -25.67 -21.08 11.51
N ASP A 187 -26.32 -21.98 10.81
CA ASP A 187 -26.26 -23.42 11.09
C ASP A 187 -24.89 -24.03 10.70
N TYR A 188 -24.22 -23.43 9.70
CA TYR A 188 -22.94 -23.91 9.20
C TYR A 188 -21.79 -23.67 10.21
N SER A 189 -21.71 -22.49 10.83
CA SER A 189 -20.68 -22.17 11.80
C SER A 189 -21.07 -20.96 12.67
N ASP A 190 -20.68 -20.99 13.94
CA ASP A 190 -20.80 -19.86 14.88
C ASP A 190 -19.66 -18.84 14.74
N THR A 191 -18.75 -19.03 13.79
CA THR A 191 -17.61 -18.17 13.51
C THR A 191 -17.77 -17.50 12.14
N ALA A 192 -17.71 -16.17 12.13
CA ALA A 192 -17.77 -15.34 10.93
C ALA A 192 -16.46 -14.56 10.74
N ILE A 193 -15.93 -14.59 9.54
CA ILE A 193 -14.78 -13.77 9.12
C ILE A 193 -15.31 -12.79 8.07
N ALA A 194 -15.30 -11.50 8.38
CA ALA A 194 -15.63 -10.45 7.43
C ALA A 194 -14.37 -9.95 6.73
N VAL A 195 -14.38 -9.90 5.42
CA VAL A 195 -13.25 -9.37 4.62
C VAL A 195 -13.64 -8.04 4.00
N ILE A 196 -12.90 -7.01 4.32
CA ILE A 196 -13.06 -5.67 3.75
C ILE A 196 -11.79 -5.32 2.97
N GLY A 197 -11.95 -4.84 1.74
CA GLY A 197 -10.86 -4.50 0.84
C GLY A 197 -10.95 -3.09 0.30
N ARG A 198 -9.80 -2.43 0.19
CA ARG A 198 -9.65 -1.14 -0.49
C ARG A 198 -8.53 -1.24 -1.51
N PHE A 199 -8.88 -1.01 -2.77
CA PHE A 199 -7.92 -0.99 -3.86
C PHE A 199 -7.42 0.44 -4.05
N ALA A 200 -6.10 0.62 -4.05
CA ALA A 200 -5.45 1.88 -4.40
C ALA A 200 -4.04 1.62 -4.92
N GLY A 201 -3.37 2.66 -5.35
CA GLY A 201 -2.00 2.63 -5.85
C GLY A 201 -1.78 3.73 -6.88
N GLU A 202 -0.75 3.59 -7.68
CA GLU A 202 -0.39 4.55 -8.72
C GLU A 202 -1.60 4.83 -9.64
N SER A 203 -1.95 6.10 -9.80
CA SER A 203 -3.11 6.58 -10.58
C SER A 203 -4.48 6.14 -10.07
N ASN A 204 -4.57 5.61 -8.86
CA ASN A 204 -5.81 5.25 -8.18
C ASN A 204 -5.77 5.80 -6.76
N ASP A 205 -6.01 7.10 -6.65
CA ASP A 205 -6.06 7.80 -5.36
C ASP A 205 -7.35 7.47 -4.61
N CYS A 206 -7.30 7.63 -3.29
CA CYS A 206 -8.45 7.40 -2.43
C CYS A 206 -9.42 8.58 -2.51
N PRO A 207 -10.62 8.42 -3.08
CA PRO A 207 -11.59 9.51 -3.18
C PRO A 207 -12.04 10.01 -1.82
N LYS A 208 -12.30 11.34 -1.72
CA LYS A 208 -12.90 11.96 -0.54
C LYS A 208 -14.42 11.76 -0.45
N VAL A 209 -15.01 11.16 -1.46
CA VAL A 209 -16.42 10.78 -1.55
C VAL A 209 -16.47 9.28 -1.82
N GLN A 210 -17.37 8.56 -1.18
CA GLN A 210 -17.56 7.16 -1.45
C GLN A 210 -18.43 6.93 -2.69
N TYR A 211 -17.97 6.09 -3.59
CA TYR A 211 -18.70 5.61 -4.75
C TYR A 211 -19.06 4.14 -4.55
N LYS A 212 -20.36 3.82 -4.61
CA LYS A 212 -20.88 2.50 -4.27
C LYS A 212 -21.71 1.92 -5.40
N GLN A 213 -21.66 0.61 -5.56
CA GLN A 213 -22.57 -0.16 -6.41
C GLN A 213 -23.08 -1.37 -5.60
N THR A 214 -24.25 -1.23 -5.02
CA THR A 214 -24.82 -2.20 -4.08
C THR A 214 -25.76 -3.22 -4.74
N LYS A 215 -25.98 -3.09 -6.05
CA LYS A 215 -26.75 -4.02 -6.88
C LYS A 215 -25.99 -4.41 -8.14
N LYS A 216 -26.17 -5.64 -8.56
CA LYS A 216 -25.58 -6.17 -9.79
C LYS A 216 -25.97 -5.32 -11.01
N GLY A 217 -24.97 -4.70 -11.64
CA GLY A 217 -25.23 -3.82 -12.79
C GLY A 217 -26.09 -2.58 -12.48
N GLY A 218 -26.28 -2.27 -11.20
CA GLY A 218 -27.06 -1.12 -10.74
C GLY A 218 -26.32 0.20 -10.94
N GLU A 219 -27.02 1.28 -10.65
CA GLU A 219 -26.43 2.63 -10.68
C GLU A 219 -25.34 2.78 -9.62
N ILE A 220 -24.37 3.63 -9.93
CA ILE A 220 -23.34 4.04 -8.96
C ILE A 220 -23.93 5.16 -8.15
N THR A 221 -23.89 5.02 -6.84
CA THR A 221 -24.33 6.03 -5.89
C THR A 221 -23.15 6.67 -5.19
N GLU A 222 -23.31 7.93 -4.79
CA GLU A 222 -22.30 8.69 -4.07
C GLU A 222 -22.76 8.89 -2.61
N ASP A 223 -21.82 8.72 -1.66
CA ASP A 223 -22.00 9.13 -0.28
C ASP A 223 -20.99 10.24 0.04
N PRO A 224 -21.41 11.52 0.04
CA PRO A 224 -20.53 12.65 0.29
C PRO A 224 -20.12 12.79 1.77
N ASN A 225 -20.74 12.02 2.68
CA ASN A 225 -20.46 12.04 4.11
C ASN A 225 -19.39 11.03 4.53
N ARG A 226 -18.92 10.22 3.58
CA ARG A 226 -17.90 9.20 3.80
C ARG A 226 -16.81 9.29 2.75
N THR A 227 -15.58 9.07 3.16
CA THR A 227 -14.45 8.93 2.24
C THR A 227 -14.29 7.46 1.83
N TYR A 228 -13.48 7.19 0.82
CA TYR A 228 -13.13 5.82 0.43
C TYR A 228 -12.47 5.02 1.56
N LEU A 229 -11.84 5.69 2.51
CA LEU A 229 -11.15 5.06 3.65
C LEU A 229 -12.09 4.76 4.83
N ASP A 230 -13.31 5.28 4.82
CA ASP A 230 -14.34 4.91 5.79
C ASP A 230 -14.97 3.56 5.44
N LEU A 231 -15.55 2.89 6.43
CA LEU A 231 -16.49 1.80 6.17
C LEU A 231 -17.73 2.36 5.47
N SER A 232 -18.27 1.65 4.48
CA SER A 232 -19.54 2.01 3.89
C SER A 232 -20.69 1.69 4.85
N GLU A 233 -21.87 2.22 4.56
CA GLU A 233 -23.09 1.88 5.32
C GLU A 233 -23.36 0.38 5.25
N GLU A 234 -23.23 -0.20 4.07
CA GLU A 234 -23.43 -1.62 3.82
C GLU A 234 -22.45 -2.49 4.60
N GLU A 235 -21.17 -2.08 4.65
CA GLU A 235 -20.14 -2.75 5.44
C GLU A 235 -20.40 -2.62 6.95
N GLU A 236 -20.80 -1.45 7.44
CA GLU A 236 -21.17 -1.25 8.85
C GLU A 236 -22.40 -2.09 9.23
N ASP A 237 -23.42 -2.15 8.39
CA ASP A 237 -24.62 -2.90 8.64
C ASP A 237 -24.38 -4.42 8.58
N LEU A 238 -23.53 -4.86 7.68
CA LEU A 238 -23.05 -6.25 7.67
C LEU A 238 -22.33 -6.59 8.98
N LEU A 239 -21.37 -5.78 9.40
CA LEU A 239 -20.63 -5.99 10.65
C LEU A 239 -21.56 -5.97 11.87
N ARG A 240 -22.56 -5.07 11.89
CA ARG A 240 -23.59 -5.03 12.94
C ARG A 240 -24.40 -6.32 12.99
N TYR A 241 -24.83 -6.82 11.83
CA TYR A 241 -25.52 -8.10 11.74
C TYR A 241 -24.66 -9.25 12.26
N LEU A 242 -23.39 -9.32 11.83
CA LEU A 242 -22.48 -10.36 12.26
C LEU A 242 -22.23 -10.34 13.78
N GLY A 243 -22.04 -9.15 14.34
CA GLY A 243 -21.78 -8.99 15.78
C GLY A 243 -22.92 -9.43 16.69
N VAL A 244 -24.15 -9.50 16.20
CA VAL A 244 -25.31 -10.01 16.96
C VAL A 244 -25.69 -11.45 16.61
N SER A 245 -25.23 -11.95 15.46
CA SER A 245 -25.63 -13.26 14.92
C SER A 245 -24.60 -14.35 15.16
N TYR A 246 -23.33 -14.00 15.39
CA TYR A 246 -22.24 -14.95 15.51
C TYR A 246 -21.51 -14.80 16.83
N LYS A 247 -20.95 -15.91 17.31
CA LYS A 247 -20.21 -15.95 18.58
C LYS A 247 -18.80 -15.35 18.44
N ASN A 248 -18.14 -15.66 17.34
CA ASN A 248 -16.81 -15.15 17.03
C ASN A 248 -16.86 -14.37 15.72
N VAL A 249 -16.55 -13.09 15.74
CA VAL A 249 -16.50 -12.24 14.54
C VAL A 249 -15.11 -11.65 14.42
N ILE A 250 -14.46 -11.98 13.31
CA ILE A 250 -13.13 -11.50 12.94
C ILE A 250 -13.23 -10.63 11.70
N LEU A 251 -12.74 -9.42 11.78
CA LEU A 251 -12.56 -8.54 10.62
C LEU A 251 -11.16 -8.73 10.05
N VAL A 252 -11.06 -8.99 8.75
CA VAL A 252 -9.80 -9.05 8.01
C VAL A 252 -9.79 -7.90 6.99
N LEU A 253 -8.77 -7.05 7.10
CA LEU A 253 -8.57 -5.91 6.22
C LEU A 253 -7.55 -6.26 5.15
N ASN A 254 -8.01 -6.35 3.90
CA ASN A 254 -7.18 -6.56 2.72
C ASN A 254 -7.04 -5.25 1.95
N THR A 255 -6.14 -4.42 2.39
CA THR A 255 -5.91 -3.08 1.84
C THR A 255 -4.46 -2.66 2.04
N GLY A 256 -3.90 -1.90 1.09
CA GLY A 256 -2.60 -1.24 1.25
C GLY A 256 -2.68 0.08 2.02
N ASN A 257 -3.88 0.55 2.34
CA ASN A 257 -4.12 1.83 2.99
C ASN A 257 -4.58 1.65 4.43
N VAL A 258 -4.41 2.71 5.22
CA VAL A 258 -5.11 2.88 6.49
C VAL A 258 -6.60 3.05 6.26
N MET A 259 -7.42 2.78 7.27
CA MET A 259 -8.88 2.98 7.23
C MET A 259 -9.35 3.63 8.53
N ALA A 260 -10.42 4.44 8.44
CA ALA A 260 -11.10 4.99 9.61
C ALA A 260 -12.05 3.92 10.17
N LEU A 261 -11.61 3.25 11.21
CA LEU A 261 -12.31 2.08 11.77
C LEU A 261 -13.10 2.38 13.06
N GLY A 262 -13.37 3.63 13.36
CA GLY A 262 -14.10 4.02 14.57
C GLY A 262 -15.46 3.30 14.75
N ALA A 263 -16.06 2.81 13.67
CA ALA A 263 -17.28 2.03 13.73
C ALA A 263 -17.11 0.71 14.49
N ILE A 264 -15.95 0.01 14.35
CA ILE A 264 -15.76 -1.30 14.99
C ILE A 264 -15.65 -1.23 16.52
N GLU A 265 -15.42 -0.06 17.09
CA GLU A 265 -15.45 0.14 18.55
C GLU A 265 -16.84 0.32 19.09
N ARG A 266 -17.75 0.82 18.23
CA ARG A 266 -19.16 1.03 18.58
C ARG A 266 -20.02 -0.20 18.36
N LEU A 267 -19.62 -1.05 17.40
CA LEU A 267 -20.33 -2.26 17.05
C LEU A 267 -20.00 -3.35 18.06
N SER A 268 -21.03 -3.87 18.73
CA SER A 268 -20.88 -5.01 19.63
C SER A 268 -20.56 -6.27 18.84
N GLY A 269 -19.73 -7.15 19.41
CA GLY A 269 -19.46 -8.47 18.85
C GLY A 269 -18.40 -8.50 17.75
N ILE A 270 -17.77 -7.37 17.38
CA ILE A 270 -16.60 -7.40 16.54
C ILE A 270 -15.37 -7.58 17.46
N ASP A 271 -14.98 -8.82 17.62
CA ASP A 271 -14.06 -9.19 18.69
C ASP A 271 -12.59 -9.15 18.27
N ALA A 272 -12.29 -9.31 16.98
CA ALA A 272 -10.92 -9.22 16.47
C ALA A 272 -10.86 -8.48 15.13
N CYS A 273 -9.73 -7.81 14.88
CA CYS A 273 -9.43 -7.14 13.61
C CYS A 273 -7.97 -7.40 13.24
N LEU A 274 -7.76 -8.03 12.08
CA LEU A 274 -6.46 -8.32 11.50
C LEU A 274 -6.24 -7.50 10.23
N TYR A 275 -5.25 -6.65 10.22
CA TYR A 275 -4.79 -5.96 9.02
C TYR A 275 -3.81 -6.87 8.28
N ALA A 276 -4.26 -7.42 7.16
CA ALA A 276 -3.48 -8.31 6.31
C ALA A 276 -2.61 -7.55 5.30
N GLY A 277 -2.97 -6.30 4.97
CA GLY A 277 -2.28 -5.57 3.93
C GLY A 277 -2.55 -6.13 2.53
N LEU A 278 -1.61 -5.91 1.62
CA LEU A 278 -1.55 -6.49 0.28
C LEU A 278 -0.59 -7.69 0.34
N THR A 279 -1.07 -8.87 -0.04
CA THR A 279 -0.39 -10.14 0.29
C THR A 279 0.58 -10.65 -0.78
N GLY A 280 0.75 -9.91 -1.88
CA GLY A 280 1.51 -10.41 -3.02
C GLY A 280 0.79 -11.58 -3.71
N GLU A 281 1.55 -12.40 -4.42
CA GLU A 281 1.01 -13.55 -5.16
C GLU A 281 0.54 -14.69 -4.24
N SER A 282 1.19 -14.89 -3.09
CA SER A 282 1.03 -16.10 -2.28
C SER A 282 1.03 -15.88 -0.77
N GLY A 283 1.23 -14.64 -0.29
CA GLY A 283 1.35 -14.35 1.14
C GLY A 283 0.09 -14.67 1.96
N ALA A 284 -1.08 -14.68 1.33
CA ALA A 284 -2.33 -15.03 2.00
C ALA A 284 -2.29 -16.40 2.71
N ARG A 285 -1.37 -17.30 2.33
CA ARG A 285 -1.15 -18.59 3.01
C ARG A 285 -0.81 -18.45 4.49
N ALA A 286 -0.22 -17.34 4.90
CA ALA A 286 0.13 -17.09 6.29
C ALA A 286 -1.09 -16.75 7.17
N LEU A 287 -2.19 -16.25 6.59
CA LEU A 287 -3.34 -15.77 7.36
C LEU A 287 -4.03 -16.84 8.19
N PRO A 288 -4.30 -18.05 7.68
CA PRO A 288 -4.83 -19.13 8.53
C PRO A 288 -3.87 -19.50 9.68
N GLU A 289 -2.56 -19.43 9.48
CA GLU A 289 -1.60 -19.73 10.54
C GLU A 289 -1.66 -18.70 11.68
N ILE A 290 -1.87 -17.42 11.33
CA ILE A 290 -2.11 -16.36 12.31
C ILE A 290 -3.46 -16.60 13.00
N LEU A 291 -4.54 -16.74 12.23
CA LEU A 291 -5.91 -16.86 12.77
C LEU A 291 -6.08 -18.06 13.72
N TRP A 292 -5.36 -19.18 13.48
CA TRP A 292 -5.36 -20.36 14.34
C TRP A 292 -4.13 -20.46 15.27
N GLY A 293 -3.34 -19.39 15.37
CA GLY A 293 -2.28 -19.25 16.37
C GLY A 293 -1.06 -20.15 16.19
N ARG A 294 -0.80 -20.63 14.97
CA ARG A 294 0.46 -21.28 14.61
C ARG A 294 1.60 -20.27 14.54
N VAL A 295 1.26 -19.04 14.20
CA VAL A 295 2.14 -17.89 14.22
C VAL A 295 1.51 -16.80 15.08
N SER A 296 2.28 -16.19 15.99
CA SER A 296 1.85 -14.97 16.69
C SER A 296 2.05 -13.77 15.79
N PRO A 297 1.03 -12.92 15.59
CA PRO A 297 1.20 -11.69 14.84
C PRO A 297 2.23 -10.80 15.52
N SER A 298 3.12 -10.19 14.75
CA SER A 298 4.20 -9.34 15.23
C SER A 298 4.33 -8.03 14.45
N GLY A 299 3.50 -7.86 13.41
CA GLY A 299 3.45 -6.63 12.63
C GLY A 299 3.04 -5.43 13.47
N ARG A 300 3.52 -4.25 13.06
CA ARG A 300 3.20 -2.96 13.66
C ARG A 300 2.69 -2.01 12.58
N THR A 301 1.78 -1.13 12.96
CA THR A 301 1.31 -0.08 12.04
C THR A 301 2.48 0.80 11.61
N THR A 302 2.56 1.04 10.33
CA THR A 302 3.59 1.89 9.70
C THR A 302 3.06 3.30 9.42
N ASP A 303 1.83 3.57 9.86
CA ASP A 303 1.18 4.86 9.77
C ASP A 303 0.26 5.07 10.97
N THR A 304 -0.19 6.32 11.19
CA THR A 304 -1.19 6.65 12.20
C THR A 304 -2.57 6.43 11.64
N TRP A 305 -3.41 5.65 12.34
CA TRP A 305 -4.80 5.39 11.98
C TRP A 305 -5.70 6.34 12.76
N ALA A 306 -6.18 7.37 12.10
CA ALA A 306 -7.08 8.35 12.72
C ALA A 306 -8.54 7.90 12.58
N TYR A 307 -9.38 8.37 13.52
CA TYR A 307 -10.84 8.21 13.40
C TYR A 307 -11.42 9.02 12.26
N ASP A 308 -10.75 10.11 11.89
CA ASP A 308 -11.11 11.00 10.79
C ASP A 308 -9.82 11.52 10.13
N PHE A 309 -9.59 11.12 8.88
CA PHE A 309 -8.38 11.53 8.15
C PHE A 309 -8.37 12.99 7.72
N SER A 310 -9.47 13.73 7.86
CA SER A 310 -9.47 15.19 7.69
C SER A 310 -8.57 15.90 8.72
N THR A 311 -8.20 15.20 9.78
CA THR A 311 -7.22 15.66 10.79
C THR A 311 -5.76 15.55 10.33
N ALA A 312 -5.47 14.84 9.25
CA ALA A 312 -4.12 14.75 8.70
C ALA A 312 -3.70 16.06 8.04
N ALA A 313 -2.48 16.52 8.32
CA ALA A 313 -1.97 17.79 7.79
C ALA A 313 -1.99 17.84 6.25
N SER A 314 -1.75 16.72 5.59
CA SER A 314 -1.75 16.59 4.13
C SER A 314 -3.13 16.39 3.51
N TYR A 315 -4.21 16.30 4.30
CA TYR A 315 -5.55 15.95 3.79
C TYR A 315 -6.06 16.91 2.72
N ALA A 316 -5.78 18.22 2.88
CA ALA A 316 -6.21 19.22 1.91
C ALA A 316 -5.63 18.98 0.50
N ASN A 317 -4.43 18.43 0.44
CA ASN A 317 -3.68 18.15 -0.79
C ASN A 317 -3.92 16.76 -1.38
N ALA A 318 -4.61 15.88 -0.65
CA ALA A 318 -4.88 14.52 -1.09
C ALA A 318 -6.13 14.44 -2.00
N GLY A 319 -6.16 13.44 -2.89
CA GLY A 319 -7.37 13.03 -3.60
C GLY A 319 -7.77 13.85 -4.82
N GLY A 320 -6.84 14.46 -5.54
CA GLY A 320 -7.07 15.06 -6.88
C GLY A 320 -7.95 16.31 -6.93
N GLU A 321 -8.76 16.58 -5.90
CA GLU A 321 -9.55 17.81 -5.73
C GLU A 321 -8.93 18.65 -4.61
N GLY A 322 -9.01 19.96 -4.74
CA GLY A 322 -8.49 20.88 -3.71
C GLY A 322 -7.05 21.33 -3.91
N VAL A 323 -6.42 20.91 -5.00
CA VAL A 323 -5.12 21.43 -5.41
C VAL A 323 -5.25 22.86 -5.94
N GLY A 324 -4.27 23.72 -5.67
CA GLY A 324 -4.20 25.06 -6.22
C GLY A 324 -4.10 25.02 -7.74
N ARG A 325 -4.63 26.01 -8.39
CA ARG A 325 -4.45 26.23 -9.84
C ARG A 325 -3.73 27.54 -10.07
N TYR A 326 -2.87 27.58 -11.08
CA TYR A 326 -2.18 28.79 -11.46
C TYR A 326 -3.16 29.81 -12.02
N THR A 327 -3.43 30.86 -11.28
CA THR A 327 -4.32 31.96 -11.71
C THR A 327 -3.71 32.85 -12.79
N ASN A 328 -2.39 32.79 -12.98
CA ASN A 328 -1.62 33.54 -13.97
C ASN A 328 -1.09 32.65 -15.09
N ALA A 329 -1.66 31.46 -15.30
CA ALA A 329 -1.21 30.51 -16.32
C ALA A 329 -1.18 31.14 -17.72
N GLU A 330 -2.17 31.97 -18.08
CA GLU A 330 -2.26 32.69 -19.34
C GLU A 330 -1.07 33.63 -19.60
N THR A 331 -0.44 34.15 -18.54
CA THR A 331 0.71 35.04 -18.66
C THR A 331 2.05 34.33 -18.66
N LEU A 332 2.11 33.14 -18.08
CA LEU A 332 3.33 32.34 -17.94
C LEU A 332 3.51 31.35 -19.10
N TYR A 333 2.42 30.95 -19.71
CA TYR A 333 2.39 29.92 -20.74
C TYR A 333 1.56 30.37 -21.93
N PRO A 334 1.95 30.01 -23.18
CA PRO A 334 1.21 30.38 -24.39
C PRO A 334 -0.23 29.85 -24.33
N ALA A 335 -1.19 30.69 -24.65
CA ALA A 335 -2.61 30.35 -24.72
C ALA A 335 -2.96 29.41 -25.91
N ASP A 336 -2.01 29.11 -26.78
CA ASP A 336 -2.21 28.34 -28.01
C ASP A 336 -2.25 26.82 -27.83
N GLY A 337 -2.36 26.34 -26.58
CA GLY A 337 -2.46 24.91 -26.30
C GLY A 337 -1.22 24.13 -26.70
N THR A 338 -0.05 24.75 -26.64
CA THR A 338 1.22 24.04 -26.90
C THR A 338 1.30 22.84 -25.97
N LYS A 339 1.36 21.66 -26.56
CA LYS A 339 1.30 20.36 -25.88
C LYS A 339 2.28 20.30 -24.72
N CYS A 340 1.78 20.03 -23.53
CA CYS A 340 2.61 19.80 -22.37
C CYS A 340 2.99 18.31 -22.34
N GLY A 341 4.00 17.93 -23.14
CA GLY A 341 4.59 16.59 -23.12
C GLY A 341 3.57 15.43 -23.24
N ASN A 342 3.54 14.58 -22.23
CA ASN A 342 2.71 13.36 -22.21
C ASN A 342 1.24 13.58 -21.81
N LEU A 343 0.81 14.80 -21.53
CA LEU A 343 -0.53 15.09 -21.00
C LEU A 343 -1.64 15.21 -22.07
N GLY A 344 -1.31 14.99 -23.35
CA GLY A 344 -2.28 14.91 -24.46
C GLY A 344 -2.57 16.24 -25.17
N GLU A 345 -3.41 16.18 -26.22
CA GLU A 345 -3.58 17.27 -27.19
C GLU A 345 -4.47 18.43 -26.68
N ASN A 346 -5.22 18.24 -25.62
CA ASN A 346 -6.24 19.17 -25.13
C ASN A 346 -5.97 19.70 -23.72
N PHE A 347 -4.75 19.60 -23.25
CA PHE A 347 -4.41 20.08 -21.91
C PHE A 347 -4.11 21.57 -21.93
N ALA A 348 -4.95 22.37 -21.30
CA ALA A 348 -4.74 23.79 -21.14
C ALA A 348 -3.94 24.08 -19.86
N TYR A 349 -3.06 25.09 -19.87
CA TYR A 349 -2.24 25.43 -18.71
C TYR A 349 -3.03 25.92 -17.51
N ASP A 350 -4.23 26.47 -17.70
CA ASP A 350 -5.16 26.81 -16.63
C ASP A 350 -5.69 25.57 -15.89
N GLN A 351 -5.49 24.37 -16.44
CA GLN A 351 -5.76 23.10 -15.80
C GLN A 351 -4.57 22.55 -15.02
N VAL A 352 -3.39 23.15 -15.14
CA VAL A 352 -2.22 22.74 -14.36
C VAL A 352 -2.47 23.07 -12.90
N SER A 353 -2.46 22.04 -12.07
CA SER A 353 -2.57 22.17 -10.62
C SER A 353 -1.18 22.16 -9.98
N TYR A 354 -1.11 22.70 -8.78
CA TYR A 354 0.06 22.59 -7.92
C TYR A 354 -0.35 22.16 -6.52
N ILE A 355 0.58 21.54 -5.82
CA ILE A 355 0.45 21.18 -4.41
C ILE A 355 1.45 22.02 -3.63
N ASP A 356 0.97 22.69 -2.60
CA ASP A 356 1.82 23.40 -1.64
C ASP A 356 2.00 22.50 -0.41
N TYR A 357 3.22 21.99 -0.23
CA TYR A 357 3.58 21.13 0.91
C TYR A 357 3.76 21.97 2.19
N ALA A 358 2.72 22.71 2.55
CA ALA A 358 2.74 23.60 3.72
C ALA A 358 2.97 22.85 5.04
N GLU A 359 2.63 21.56 5.08
CA GLU A 359 2.87 20.65 6.21
C GLU A 359 4.36 20.34 6.44
N GLY A 360 5.22 20.51 5.42
CA GLY A 360 6.65 20.20 5.51
C GLY A 360 6.89 18.75 5.93
N ILE A 361 7.65 18.53 7.00
CA ILE A 361 7.94 17.19 7.54
C ILE A 361 6.81 16.60 8.41
N TYR A 362 5.80 17.40 8.74
CA TYR A 362 4.73 17.01 9.67
C TYR A 362 3.66 16.17 8.97
N VAL A 363 4.00 14.93 8.64
CA VAL A 363 3.10 13.92 8.05
C VAL A 363 3.09 12.66 8.92
N GLY A 364 1.95 11.93 8.93
CA GLY A 364 1.79 10.73 9.72
C GLY A 364 2.03 10.99 11.21
N TYR A 365 2.77 10.09 11.89
CA TYR A 365 3.03 10.22 13.33
C TYR A 365 3.75 11.52 13.70
N ARG A 366 4.60 12.05 12.83
CA ARG A 366 5.29 13.33 13.09
C ARG A 366 4.33 14.50 13.23
N TRP A 367 3.18 14.45 12.55
CA TRP A 367 2.11 15.41 12.75
C TRP A 367 1.34 15.12 14.03
N TYR A 368 0.77 13.93 14.17
CA TYR A 368 -0.15 13.62 15.26
C TYR A 368 0.51 13.72 16.64
N GLU A 369 1.72 13.17 16.78
CA GLU A 369 2.48 13.20 18.03
C GLU A 369 3.01 14.61 18.36
N THR A 370 3.46 15.39 17.35
CA THR A 370 3.89 16.75 17.56
C THR A 370 2.71 17.65 17.94
N ALA A 371 1.58 17.49 17.28
CA ALA A 371 0.36 18.24 17.57
C ALA A 371 -0.14 17.96 19.01
N ASP A 372 -0.04 16.71 19.47
CA ASP A 372 -0.34 16.36 20.85
C ASP A 372 0.63 17.02 21.84
N ALA A 373 1.93 16.89 21.59
CA ALA A 373 2.97 17.53 22.42
C ALA A 373 2.83 19.07 22.47
N GLN A 374 2.23 19.69 21.47
CA GLN A 374 1.93 21.12 21.39
C GLN A 374 0.51 21.46 21.89
N HIS A 375 -0.18 20.53 22.52
CA HIS A 375 -1.54 20.72 23.05
C HIS A 375 -2.60 21.09 22.00
N PHE A 376 -2.35 20.77 20.73
CA PHE A 376 -3.27 21.08 19.65
C PHE A 376 -4.60 20.32 19.77
N TRP A 377 -4.53 19.09 20.28
CA TRP A 377 -5.69 18.23 20.44
C TRP A 377 -6.46 18.45 21.75
N ASP A 378 -5.99 19.26 22.70
CA ASP A 378 -6.60 19.43 24.03
C ASP A 378 -8.10 19.81 24.00
N GLY A 379 -8.52 20.53 22.94
CA GLY A 379 -9.91 20.90 22.73
C GLY A 379 -10.80 19.84 22.11
N VAL A 380 -10.25 18.70 21.71
CA VAL A 380 -11.02 17.62 21.09
C VAL A 380 -11.73 16.83 22.18
N GLU A 381 -13.05 16.72 22.05
CA GLU A 381 -13.89 15.84 22.86
C GLU A 381 -14.98 15.26 21.95
N ASN A 382 -14.97 13.95 21.77
CA ASN A 382 -15.93 13.26 20.96
C ASN A 382 -16.25 11.87 21.55
N ARG A 383 -17.03 11.09 20.82
CA ARG A 383 -17.47 9.74 21.23
C ARG A 383 -16.34 8.72 21.38
N TYR A 384 -15.15 8.99 20.87
CA TYR A 384 -14.00 8.08 20.95
C TYR A 384 -13.09 8.39 22.12
N GLY A 385 -12.99 9.68 22.50
CA GLY A 385 -12.13 10.09 23.59
C GLY A 385 -11.95 11.60 23.67
N ARG A 386 -10.93 12.00 24.42
CA ARG A 386 -10.50 13.38 24.59
C ARG A 386 -9.05 13.55 24.13
N GLY A 387 -8.73 14.73 23.61
CA GLY A 387 -7.38 15.02 23.16
C GLY A 387 -6.94 14.05 22.08
N TYR A 388 -5.73 13.57 22.18
CA TYR A 388 -5.12 12.61 21.26
C TYR A 388 -5.97 11.34 21.09
N ASP A 389 -6.49 10.76 22.16
CA ASP A 389 -7.34 9.56 22.14
C ASP A 389 -8.67 9.77 21.41
N GLY A 390 -9.12 11.01 21.24
CA GLY A 390 -10.28 11.35 20.41
C GLY A 390 -9.96 11.47 18.93
N VAL A 391 -8.70 11.53 18.55
CA VAL A 391 -8.23 11.72 17.17
C VAL A 391 -7.63 10.44 16.60
N VAL A 392 -6.76 9.77 17.35
CA VAL A 392 -5.98 8.62 16.90
C VAL A 392 -6.56 7.33 17.45
N GLN A 393 -6.90 6.41 16.56
CA GLN A 393 -7.38 5.07 16.93
C GLN A 393 -6.22 4.09 17.17
N TYR A 394 -5.28 4.03 16.22
CA TYR A 394 -4.08 3.22 16.34
C TYR A 394 -2.86 4.08 16.01
N PRO A 395 -1.99 4.35 16.97
CA PRO A 395 -0.78 5.12 16.72
C PRO A 395 0.20 4.36 15.81
N PHE A 396 1.18 5.07 15.28
CA PHE A 396 2.32 4.46 14.61
C PHE A 396 3.03 3.47 15.55
N GLY A 397 3.36 2.30 15.02
CA GLY A 397 4.01 1.24 15.81
C GLY A 397 3.06 0.40 16.65
N TYR A 398 1.75 0.60 16.53
CA TYR A 398 0.75 -0.20 17.23
C TYR A 398 0.62 -1.60 16.64
N GLY A 399 0.36 -2.58 17.47
CA GLY A 399 0.01 -3.95 17.11
C GLY A 399 -0.03 -4.86 18.32
N LEU A 400 -0.98 -5.77 18.32
CA LEU A 400 -1.14 -6.80 19.37
C LEU A 400 -0.42 -8.09 18.96
N SER A 401 -0.17 -8.95 19.93
CA SER A 401 0.39 -10.29 19.73
C SER A 401 -0.38 -11.30 20.59
N TYR A 402 -0.15 -12.60 20.33
CA TYR A 402 -0.66 -13.69 21.21
C TYR A 402 0.27 -13.98 22.39
N THR A 403 1.31 -13.16 22.58
CA THR A 403 2.24 -13.24 23.70
C THR A 403 2.59 -11.83 24.18
N GLU A 404 3.23 -11.73 25.30
CA GLU A 404 3.60 -10.47 25.94
C GLU A 404 5.11 -10.34 26.01
N PHE A 405 5.60 -9.11 25.92
CA PHE A 405 7.01 -8.79 25.99
C PHE A 405 7.25 -7.76 27.09
N GLN A 406 8.33 -7.94 27.81
CA GLN A 406 8.87 -6.97 28.75
C GLN A 406 10.14 -6.37 28.16
N TRP A 407 10.25 -5.05 28.20
CA TRP A 407 11.42 -4.32 27.72
C TRP A 407 12.17 -3.71 28.88
N GLU A 408 13.49 -3.78 28.83
CA GLU A 408 14.40 -3.17 29.79
C GLU A 408 15.49 -2.42 29.03
N LEU A 409 15.57 -1.10 29.22
CA LEU A 409 16.66 -0.29 28.67
C LEU A 409 17.90 -0.52 29.52
N LEU A 410 18.90 -1.19 28.97
CA LEU A 410 20.16 -1.51 29.67
C LEU A 410 21.20 -0.41 29.52
N GLU A 411 21.26 0.19 28.33
CA GLU A 411 22.20 1.26 28.03
C GLU A 411 21.56 2.27 27.08
N ALA A 412 21.71 3.53 27.39
CA ALA A 412 21.29 4.64 26.54
C ALA A 412 22.39 5.69 26.48
N PRO A 413 22.49 6.47 25.40
CA PRO A 413 23.41 7.60 25.32
C PRO A 413 23.12 8.57 26.46
N LYS A 414 24.16 9.12 27.07
CA LYS A 414 24.01 10.15 28.09
C LYS A 414 23.53 11.45 27.44
N GLU A 415 22.63 12.12 28.14
CA GLU A 415 22.05 13.41 27.77
C GLU A 415 23.10 14.42 27.44
N GLN A 416 23.70 14.80 26.57
CA GLN A 416 24.75 15.76 26.23
C GLN A 416 25.88 15.24 25.33
N THR A 417 25.78 14.05 24.85
CA THR A 417 26.74 13.61 23.83
C THR A 417 26.32 14.27 22.51
N VAL A 418 26.97 15.37 22.14
CA VAL A 418 26.89 15.84 20.76
C VAL A 418 27.59 14.74 19.96
N PRO A 419 26.87 13.99 19.14
CA PRO A 419 27.50 12.91 18.38
C PRO A 419 28.54 13.54 17.46
N ASP A 420 29.73 12.95 17.43
CA ASP A 420 30.61 13.11 16.27
C ASP A 420 29.72 12.89 15.04
N PRO A 421 29.71 13.77 14.02
CA PRO A 421 28.92 13.60 12.80
C PRO A 421 29.10 12.24 12.11
N PHE A 422 30.18 11.53 12.46
CA PHE A 422 30.54 10.19 11.98
C PHE A 422 30.54 9.14 13.11
N GLY A 423 30.11 9.51 14.30
CA GLY A 423 30.07 8.63 15.47
C GLY A 423 28.85 7.72 15.47
N GLU A 424 28.98 6.55 16.08
CA GLU A 424 27.89 5.62 16.30
C GLU A 424 27.23 5.88 17.67
N ILE A 425 25.91 5.83 17.72
CA ILE A 425 25.13 5.83 18.96
C ILE A 425 24.65 4.42 19.21
N SER A 426 25.03 3.85 20.34
CA SER A 426 24.60 2.52 20.77
C SER A 426 23.52 2.62 21.83
N VAL A 427 22.45 1.86 21.64
CA VAL A 427 21.37 1.66 22.62
C VAL A 427 21.25 0.17 22.84
N MET A 428 21.21 -0.26 24.09
CA MET A 428 21.06 -1.67 24.44
C MET A 428 19.73 -1.89 25.16
N VAL A 429 18.90 -2.74 24.56
CA VAL A 429 17.56 -3.10 25.10
C VAL A 429 17.51 -4.60 25.29
N ARG A 430 17.02 -5.05 26.45
CA ARG A 430 16.64 -6.44 26.68
C ARG A 430 15.16 -6.60 26.42
N VAL A 431 14.80 -7.54 25.52
CA VAL A 431 13.42 -7.93 25.28
C VAL A 431 13.23 -9.34 25.80
N THR A 432 12.25 -9.52 26.67
CA THR A 432 11.93 -10.80 27.28
C THR A 432 10.49 -11.16 26.93
N ASN A 433 10.29 -12.31 26.27
CA ASN A 433 8.96 -12.86 26.10
C ASN A 433 8.47 -13.43 27.44
N THR A 434 7.43 -12.83 28.01
CA THR A 434 6.85 -13.23 29.29
C THR A 434 5.61 -14.10 29.16
N GLY A 435 5.09 -14.23 27.91
CA GLY A 435 3.92 -15.03 27.62
C GLY A 435 4.24 -16.51 27.37
N LYS A 436 3.23 -17.23 26.90
CA LYS A 436 3.31 -18.70 26.70
C LYS A 436 3.55 -19.13 25.26
N ARG A 437 3.54 -18.20 24.30
CA ARG A 437 3.69 -18.48 22.87
C ARG A 437 4.97 -17.85 22.36
N ALA A 438 5.58 -18.46 21.38
CA ALA A 438 6.66 -17.82 20.63
C ALA A 438 6.10 -16.60 19.88
N GLY A 439 6.89 -15.56 19.79
CA GLY A 439 6.54 -14.34 19.08
C GLY A 439 7.75 -13.45 18.88
N GLN A 440 7.56 -12.37 18.15
CA GLN A 440 8.57 -11.35 17.88
C GLN A 440 8.01 -10.00 18.29
N ASP A 441 8.89 -9.06 18.60
CA ASP A 441 8.52 -7.69 18.90
C ASP A 441 9.44 -6.72 18.16
N VAL A 442 8.98 -5.48 17.95
CA VAL A 442 9.69 -4.46 17.19
C VAL A 442 10.14 -3.36 18.12
N ILE A 443 11.45 -3.16 18.20
CA ILE A 443 12.04 -2.04 18.93
C ILE A 443 12.14 -0.86 17.97
N GLN A 444 11.63 0.29 18.38
CA GLN A 444 11.72 1.54 17.64
C GLN A 444 12.54 2.54 18.44
N LEU A 445 13.57 3.08 17.80
CA LEU A 445 14.41 4.13 18.35
C LEU A 445 14.07 5.44 17.63
N TYR A 446 13.57 6.41 18.39
CA TYR A 446 13.25 7.73 17.87
C TYR A 446 14.36 8.72 18.21
N VAL A 447 14.71 9.54 17.23
CA VAL A 447 15.70 10.61 17.38
C VAL A 447 15.02 11.93 16.99
N SER A 448 15.05 12.90 17.89
CA SER A 448 14.52 14.25 17.64
C SER A 448 15.67 15.22 17.41
N SER A 449 15.61 15.98 16.34
CA SER A 449 16.50 17.13 16.16
C SER A 449 16.10 18.25 17.12
N PRO A 450 17.06 19.01 17.66
CA PRO A 450 16.73 20.21 18.42
C PRO A 450 15.99 21.22 17.53
N TYR A 451 14.86 21.70 18.01
CA TYR A 451 14.13 22.78 17.31
C TYR A 451 14.96 24.07 17.34
N THR A 452 15.18 24.66 16.19
CA THR A 452 15.86 25.95 16.02
C THR A 452 14.88 26.93 15.36
N PRO A 453 14.44 28.01 16.01
CA PRO A 453 13.55 28.98 15.37
C PRO A 453 14.12 29.50 14.05
N GLY A 454 13.38 29.31 12.96
CA GLY A 454 13.78 29.68 11.61
C GLY A 454 14.75 28.68 10.94
N GLY A 455 15.02 27.54 11.55
CA GLY A 455 15.73 26.42 10.92
C GLY A 455 14.84 25.69 9.92
N ILE A 456 15.47 24.94 9.02
CA ILE A 456 14.77 23.93 8.20
C ILE A 456 14.76 22.64 9.04
N GLU A 457 13.57 22.19 9.38
CA GLU A 457 13.36 20.92 10.08
C GLU A 457 13.21 19.78 9.09
#